data_d4f8d191e3ffcc2558fc367b629e2cfb
#
_entry.id   d4f8d191e3ffcc2558fc367b629e2cfb
#
_cell.length_a   1.000
_cell.length_b   1.000
_cell.length_c   1.000
_cell.angle_alpha   90.00
_cell.angle_beta   90.00
_cell.angle_gamma   90.00
#
_symmetry.space_group_name_H-M   'P 1'
#
loop_
_entity.id
_entity.type
_entity.pdbx_description
1 polymer ?
#
loop_
_entity_poly.entity_id
_entity_poly.type
_entity_poly.pdbx_seq_one_letter_code
_entity_poly.pdbx_strand_id
1 'polypeptide(L)'
;LARFLVFESKDSYPDSQELIEIPPPEELVSLLARIMEPIGATGNVGASLDIGGLPPPGNLVTATYDDEAAKLFEALDKEVTKTLRDHAGTKVTSFYAREVEMTIKVAMIHALGRDPENPIITARDFGFARSIVTHSIQSMIDGIERFVADNTAESNSKKVMELIRQAGFISRTELCKRTQFLGRDRDTVIKHLEDAELIEKVLQKTGGRSRQMYRV
;
A
#
# COMPACT_ATOMS: atom_id res chain seq x y z
N LEU A 1 -0.74 9.00 -4.55
CA LEU A 1 -0.50 7.65 -3.99
C LEU A 1 -1.20 6.56 -4.79
N ALA A 2 -2.47 6.74 -5.21
CA ALA A 2 -3.26 5.71 -5.93
C ALA A 2 -2.64 5.20 -7.27
N ARG A 3 -1.50 5.69 -7.71
CA ARG A 3 -0.76 5.23 -8.89
C ARG A 3 0.44 4.34 -8.56
N PHE A 4 0.70 4.10 -7.27
CA PHE A 4 1.82 3.30 -6.80
C PHE A 4 1.32 2.06 -6.10
N LEU A 5 2.05 0.96 -6.24
CA LEU A 5 1.92 -0.19 -5.36
C LEU A 5 2.73 0.11 -4.09
N VAL A 6 2.08 -0.03 -2.94
CA VAL A 6 2.71 0.23 -1.64
C VAL A 6 2.86 -1.08 -0.90
N PHE A 7 4.07 -1.34 -0.43
CA PHE A 7 4.39 -2.48 0.43
C PHE A 7 5.01 -1.96 1.71
N GLU A 8 4.49 -2.40 2.84
CA GLU A 8 5.02 -2.05 4.15
C GLU A 8 5.71 -3.27 4.75
N SER A 9 6.96 -3.11 5.18
CA SER A 9 7.65 -4.13 5.99
C SER A 9 7.24 -3.96 7.44
N LYS A 10 6.90 -5.07 8.11
CA LYS A 10 6.61 -5.10 9.55
C LYS A 10 7.86 -5.26 10.39
N ASP A 11 8.98 -5.57 9.76
CA ASP A 11 10.25 -5.77 10.46
C ASP A 11 10.86 -4.42 10.85
N SER A 12 11.42 -4.37 12.05
CA SER A 12 12.25 -3.25 12.51
C SER A 12 13.44 -3.09 11.57
N TYR A 13 13.85 -1.85 11.34
CA TYR A 13 14.97 -1.47 10.47
C TYR A 13 16.13 -2.46 10.59
N PRO A 14 16.51 -3.17 9.51
CA PRO A 14 17.71 -3.97 9.53
C PRO A 14 18.92 -3.05 9.76
N ASP A 15 19.93 -3.56 10.46
CA ASP A 15 21.21 -2.87 10.57
C ASP A 15 21.72 -2.51 9.17
N SER A 16 22.25 -1.31 9.00
CA SER A 16 22.80 -0.89 7.73
C SER A 16 23.93 -1.84 7.32
N GLN A 17 23.69 -2.62 6.28
CA GLN A 17 24.70 -3.46 5.67
C GLN A 17 25.52 -2.64 4.67
N GLU A 18 26.80 -2.93 4.54
CA GLU A 18 27.61 -2.37 3.46
C GLU A 18 26.93 -2.64 2.10
N LEU A 19 26.85 -1.61 1.26
CA LEU A 19 26.36 -1.74 -0.11
C LEU A 19 27.27 -2.69 -0.86
N ILE A 20 26.83 -3.93 -1.05
CA ILE A 20 27.48 -4.88 -1.93
C ILE A 20 26.88 -4.67 -3.31
N GLU A 21 27.71 -4.29 -4.29
CA GLU A 21 27.29 -4.30 -5.69
C GLU A 21 27.04 -5.74 -6.13
N ILE A 22 25.78 -6.13 -6.15
CA ILE A 22 25.36 -7.41 -6.71
C ILE A 22 24.97 -7.17 -8.16
N PRO A 23 25.69 -7.74 -9.13
CA PRO A 23 25.29 -7.63 -10.53
C PRO A 23 23.91 -8.27 -10.72
N PRO A 24 23.07 -7.70 -11.61
CA PRO A 24 21.77 -8.29 -11.87
C PRO A 24 21.93 -9.72 -12.43
N PRO A 25 21.05 -10.66 -12.07
CA PRO A 25 21.08 -12.01 -12.62
C PRO A 25 21.06 -12.00 -14.14
N GLU A 26 21.90 -12.81 -14.78
CA GLU A 26 21.99 -12.88 -16.26
C GLU A 26 20.64 -13.23 -16.91
N GLU A 27 19.85 -14.07 -16.25
CA GLU A 27 18.51 -14.43 -16.69
C GLU A 27 17.58 -13.21 -16.77
N LEU A 28 17.67 -12.31 -15.78
CA LEU A 28 16.88 -11.07 -15.76
C LEU A 28 17.32 -10.13 -16.89
N VAL A 29 18.64 -10.00 -17.11
CA VAL A 29 19.20 -9.18 -18.20
C VAL A 29 18.75 -9.70 -19.56
N SER A 30 18.83 -11.03 -19.75
CA SER A 30 18.40 -11.69 -20.98
C SER A 30 16.89 -11.54 -21.22
N LEU A 31 16.08 -11.65 -20.19
CA LEU A 31 14.63 -11.44 -20.27
C LEU A 31 14.28 -10.00 -20.66
N LEU A 32 14.93 -9.02 -20.01
CA LEU A 32 14.73 -7.60 -20.34
C LEU A 32 15.16 -7.29 -21.78
N ALA A 33 16.27 -7.86 -22.26
CA ALA A 33 16.70 -7.72 -23.64
C ALA A 33 15.63 -8.25 -24.62
N ARG A 34 15.06 -9.43 -24.36
CA ARG A 34 13.97 -10.00 -25.17
C ARG A 34 12.69 -9.15 -25.16
N ILE A 35 12.35 -8.56 -24.04
CA ILE A 35 11.19 -7.65 -23.94
C ILE A 35 11.42 -6.37 -24.75
N MET A 36 12.64 -5.88 -24.79
CA MET A 36 13.00 -4.61 -25.45
C MET A 36 13.20 -4.78 -26.96
N GLU A 37 13.56 -5.97 -27.44
CA GLU A 37 13.85 -6.25 -28.84
C GLU A 37 12.67 -5.94 -29.80
N PRO A 38 11.42 -6.38 -29.52
CA PRO A 38 10.27 -6.08 -30.38
C PRO A 38 9.91 -4.59 -30.43
N ILE A 39 10.25 -3.85 -29.37
CA ILE A 39 9.91 -2.42 -29.22
C ILE A 39 10.86 -1.54 -30.06
N GLY A 40 11.91 -2.14 -30.65
CA GLY A 40 12.88 -1.39 -31.47
C GLY A 40 13.60 -0.32 -30.66
N ALA A 41 13.76 -0.52 -29.36
CA ALA A 41 14.41 0.42 -28.46
C ALA A 41 15.93 0.45 -28.70
N THR A 42 16.33 1.05 -29.80
CA THR A 42 17.69 1.52 -30.00
C THR A 42 17.87 2.79 -29.17
N GLY A 43 18.30 2.60 -27.96
CA GLY A 43 18.99 3.60 -27.14
C GLY A 43 18.23 4.90 -26.85
N ASN A 44 18.28 5.34 -25.62
CA ASN A 44 17.82 6.59 -25.06
C ASN A 44 16.33 6.65 -24.69
N VAL A 45 16.02 6.11 -23.55
CA VAL A 45 14.78 6.39 -22.81
C VAL A 45 14.54 7.90 -22.60
N GLY A 46 15.59 8.72 -22.70
CA GLY A 46 15.51 10.17 -22.64
C GLY A 46 15.00 10.86 -23.90
N ALA A 47 15.08 10.25 -25.08
CA ALA A 47 14.59 10.82 -26.33
C ALA A 47 13.09 10.56 -26.59
N SER A 48 12.47 9.67 -25.84
CA SER A 48 11.06 9.30 -25.97
C SER A 48 10.10 10.23 -25.21
N LEU A 49 10.61 11.28 -24.57
CA LEU A 49 9.77 12.35 -23.96
C LEU A 49 9.44 13.48 -24.93
N ASP A 50 9.72 13.32 -26.20
CA ASP A 50 9.18 14.19 -27.22
C ASP A 50 7.68 13.86 -27.38
N ILE A 51 6.85 14.73 -26.79
CA ILE A 51 5.39 14.59 -26.64
C ILE A 51 4.64 14.50 -27.99
N GLY A 52 5.36 14.47 -29.11
CA GLY A 52 4.83 14.37 -30.47
C GLY A 52 5.04 13.03 -31.18
N GLY A 53 5.84 12.13 -30.67
CA GLY A 53 6.21 10.88 -31.35
C GLY A 53 5.78 9.63 -30.60
N LEU A 54 4.50 9.27 -30.64
CA LEU A 54 4.13 7.87 -30.39
C LEU A 54 4.86 7.00 -31.40
N PRO A 55 5.51 5.90 -30.98
CA PRO A 55 6.11 4.96 -31.91
C PRO A 55 5.04 4.50 -32.91
N PRO A 56 5.41 4.25 -34.16
CA PRO A 56 4.44 3.82 -35.17
C PRO A 56 3.72 2.55 -34.68
N PRO A 57 2.40 2.44 -34.92
CA PRO A 57 1.54 1.37 -34.39
C PRO A 57 2.02 -0.07 -34.66
N GLY A 58 2.96 -0.25 -35.60
CA GLY A 58 3.47 -1.56 -36.01
C GLY A 58 4.41 -2.26 -35.02
N ASN A 59 4.92 -1.54 -34.01
CA ASN A 59 5.87 -2.10 -33.01
C ASN A 59 5.24 -2.33 -31.62
N LEU A 60 3.91 -2.21 -31.51
CA LEU A 60 3.22 -2.46 -30.25
C LEU A 60 2.91 -3.95 -30.07
N VAL A 61 3.46 -4.54 -29.00
CA VAL A 61 3.06 -5.87 -28.56
C VAL A 61 1.73 -5.75 -27.81
N THR A 62 0.70 -6.46 -28.30
CA THR A 62 -0.62 -6.46 -27.68
C THR A 62 -0.77 -7.69 -26.81
N ALA A 63 -0.96 -7.50 -25.50
CA ALA A 63 -1.36 -8.59 -24.62
C ALA A 63 -2.86 -8.86 -24.75
N THR A 64 -3.21 -10.14 -24.90
CA THR A 64 -4.61 -10.61 -24.97
C THR A 64 -4.96 -11.36 -23.67
N TYR A 65 -6.26 -11.62 -23.46
CA TYR A 65 -6.74 -12.46 -22.36
C TYR A 65 -7.13 -13.83 -22.90
N ASP A 66 -6.94 -14.88 -22.09
CA ASP A 66 -7.71 -16.10 -22.29
C ASP A 66 -9.15 -15.93 -21.76
N ASP A 67 -10.03 -16.87 -22.12
CA ASP A 67 -11.45 -16.81 -21.76
C ASP A 67 -11.68 -16.82 -20.24
N GLU A 68 -10.82 -17.46 -19.48
CA GLU A 68 -10.92 -17.56 -18.03
C GLU A 68 -10.49 -16.23 -17.36
N ALA A 69 -9.37 -15.66 -17.78
CA ALA A 69 -8.91 -14.38 -17.30
C ALA A 69 -9.92 -13.26 -17.63
N ALA A 70 -10.50 -13.26 -18.83
CA ALA A 70 -11.52 -12.30 -19.23
C ALA A 70 -12.73 -12.32 -18.27
N LYS A 71 -13.23 -13.50 -17.91
CA LYS A 71 -14.33 -13.66 -16.94
C LYS A 71 -13.95 -13.16 -15.54
N LEU A 72 -12.70 -13.41 -15.10
CA LEU A 72 -12.21 -12.96 -13.80
C LEU A 72 -12.08 -11.43 -13.75
N PHE A 73 -11.63 -10.78 -14.81
CA PHE A 73 -11.61 -9.32 -14.90
C PHE A 73 -12.99 -8.71 -14.91
N GLU A 74 -13.95 -9.30 -15.62
CA GLU A 74 -15.35 -8.85 -15.60
C GLU A 74 -15.96 -8.99 -14.20
N ALA A 75 -15.67 -10.07 -13.49
CA ALA A 75 -16.12 -10.26 -12.12
C ALA A 75 -15.51 -9.22 -11.16
N LEU A 76 -14.21 -8.95 -11.30
CA LEU A 76 -13.51 -7.92 -10.52
C LEU A 76 -14.11 -6.53 -10.76
N ASP A 77 -14.38 -6.16 -12.02
CA ASP A 77 -14.98 -4.86 -12.37
C ASP A 77 -16.35 -4.66 -11.69
N LYS A 78 -17.19 -5.71 -11.68
CA LYS A 78 -18.48 -5.70 -10.99
C LYS A 78 -18.31 -5.55 -9.47
N GLU A 79 -17.35 -6.28 -8.87
CA GLU A 79 -17.02 -6.22 -7.44
C GLU A 79 -16.55 -4.81 -7.05
N VAL A 80 -15.59 -4.27 -7.80
CA VAL A 80 -15.05 -2.92 -7.57
C VAL A 80 -16.13 -1.85 -7.73
N THR A 81 -16.98 -1.98 -8.75
CA THR A 81 -18.11 -1.06 -8.93
C THR A 81 -19.06 -1.05 -7.73
N LYS A 82 -19.32 -2.21 -7.13
CA LYS A 82 -20.11 -2.31 -5.89
C LYS A 82 -19.38 -1.64 -4.73
N THR A 83 -18.12 -1.98 -4.52
CA THR A 83 -17.27 -1.39 -3.46
C THR A 83 -17.21 0.14 -3.56
N LEU A 84 -17.10 0.69 -4.77
CA LEU A 84 -17.12 2.15 -5.00
C LEU A 84 -18.43 2.80 -4.58
N ARG A 85 -19.56 2.13 -4.78
CA ARG A 85 -20.87 2.64 -4.33
C ARG A 85 -20.97 2.60 -2.81
N ASP A 86 -20.50 1.51 -2.18
CA ASP A 86 -20.54 1.33 -0.72
C ASP A 86 -19.63 2.33 0.00
N HIS A 87 -18.54 2.75 -0.62
CA HIS A 87 -17.56 3.71 -0.08
C HIS A 87 -17.64 5.11 -0.71
N ALA A 88 -18.74 5.43 -1.40
CA ALA A 88 -18.88 6.72 -2.08
C ALA A 88 -18.69 7.91 -1.13
N GLY A 89 -17.83 8.85 -1.51
CA GLY A 89 -17.53 10.05 -0.72
C GLY A 89 -16.54 9.83 0.43
N THR A 90 -16.02 8.62 0.62
CA THR A 90 -14.98 8.35 1.62
C THR A 90 -13.56 8.61 1.07
N LYS A 91 -12.58 8.78 1.97
CA LYS A 91 -11.17 8.97 1.60
C LYS A 91 -10.57 7.78 0.83
N VAL A 92 -11.13 6.59 0.99
CA VAL A 92 -10.62 5.36 0.40
C VAL A 92 -11.15 5.07 -1.00
N THR A 93 -12.21 5.76 -1.44
CA THR A 93 -12.83 5.59 -2.77
C THR A 93 -11.81 5.64 -3.92
N SER A 94 -10.85 6.56 -3.85
CA SER A 94 -9.84 6.75 -4.91
C SER A 94 -8.88 5.57 -5.07
N PHE A 95 -8.70 4.75 -4.04
CA PHE A 95 -7.85 3.55 -4.12
C PHE A 95 -8.57 2.42 -4.82
N TYR A 96 -9.82 2.17 -4.46
CA TYR A 96 -10.64 1.16 -5.15
C TYR A 96 -10.87 1.49 -6.62
N ALA A 97 -11.03 2.78 -6.97
CA ALA A 97 -11.21 3.21 -8.36
C ALA A 97 -10.07 2.81 -9.31
N ARG A 98 -8.90 2.46 -8.77
CA ARG A 98 -7.72 2.06 -9.55
C ARG A 98 -7.46 0.55 -9.52
N GLU A 99 -8.21 -0.22 -8.75
CA GLU A 99 -7.95 -1.63 -8.52
C GLU A 99 -7.94 -2.45 -9.81
N VAL A 100 -8.96 -2.28 -10.66
CA VAL A 100 -9.05 -2.99 -11.95
C VAL A 100 -7.88 -2.62 -12.86
N GLU A 101 -7.63 -1.31 -13.05
CA GLU A 101 -6.54 -0.83 -13.90
C GLU A 101 -5.17 -1.35 -13.45
N MET A 102 -4.90 -1.32 -12.14
CA MET A 102 -3.63 -1.80 -11.59
C MET A 102 -3.51 -3.32 -11.71
N THR A 103 -4.59 -4.06 -11.49
CA THR A 103 -4.60 -5.52 -11.65
C THR A 103 -4.31 -5.91 -13.10
N ILE A 104 -4.91 -5.23 -14.08
CA ILE A 104 -4.61 -5.45 -15.49
C ILE A 104 -3.13 -5.20 -15.80
N LYS A 105 -2.58 -4.09 -15.34
CA LYS A 105 -1.18 -3.73 -15.58
C LYS A 105 -0.21 -4.75 -14.98
N VAL A 106 -0.44 -5.18 -13.75
CA VAL A 106 0.43 -6.18 -13.09
C VAL A 106 0.30 -7.53 -13.77
N ALA A 107 -0.92 -7.95 -14.15
CA ALA A 107 -1.14 -9.20 -14.89
C ALA A 107 -0.45 -9.18 -16.26
N MET A 108 -0.53 -8.05 -16.97
CA MET A 108 0.16 -7.85 -18.24
C MET A 108 1.68 -7.94 -18.11
N ILE A 109 2.26 -7.31 -17.08
CA ILE A 109 3.71 -7.38 -16.81
C ILE A 109 4.11 -8.83 -16.52
N HIS A 110 3.30 -9.56 -15.74
CA HIS A 110 3.57 -10.96 -15.41
C HIS A 110 3.49 -11.87 -16.65
N ALA A 111 2.47 -11.68 -17.51
CA ALA A 111 2.34 -12.40 -18.76
C ALA A 111 3.48 -12.11 -19.73
N LEU A 112 3.88 -10.83 -19.87
CA LEU A 112 5.00 -10.39 -20.69
C LEU A 112 6.34 -10.98 -20.20
N GLY A 113 6.53 -11.07 -18.89
CA GLY A 113 7.72 -11.71 -18.30
C GLY A 113 7.80 -13.21 -18.62
N ARG A 114 6.67 -13.87 -18.85
CA ARG A 114 6.58 -15.29 -19.19
C ARG A 114 6.79 -15.52 -20.69
N ASP A 115 6.14 -14.73 -21.54
CA ASP A 115 6.22 -14.80 -23.00
C ASP A 115 6.19 -13.40 -23.61
N PRO A 116 7.36 -12.81 -23.88
CA PRO A 116 7.45 -11.46 -24.45
C PRO A 116 6.93 -11.34 -25.89
N GLU A 117 6.94 -12.42 -26.65
CA GLU A 117 6.57 -12.40 -28.08
C GLU A 117 5.05 -12.51 -28.26
N ASN A 118 4.41 -13.30 -27.41
CA ASN A 118 2.96 -13.52 -27.46
C ASN A 118 2.36 -13.53 -26.05
N PRO A 119 2.27 -12.39 -25.38
CA PRO A 119 1.79 -12.31 -23.99
C PRO A 119 0.29 -12.54 -23.93
N ILE A 120 -0.10 -13.70 -23.43
CA ILE A 120 -1.50 -14.04 -23.13
C ILE A 120 -1.68 -14.02 -21.62
N ILE A 121 -2.54 -13.15 -21.13
CA ILE A 121 -2.90 -13.04 -19.72
C ILE A 121 -3.84 -14.21 -19.38
N THR A 122 -3.40 -15.05 -18.43
CA THR A 122 -4.14 -16.23 -17.97
C THR A 122 -4.75 -15.99 -16.58
N ALA A 123 -5.61 -16.88 -16.13
CA ALA A 123 -6.14 -16.86 -14.76
C ALA A 123 -5.05 -16.85 -13.68
N ARG A 124 -3.89 -17.48 -13.94
CA ARG A 124 -2.74 -17.44 -13.04
C ARG A 124 -2.15 -16.03 -12.92
N ASP A 125 -1.97 -15.35 -14.06
CA ASP A 125 -1.44 -13.97 -14.09
C ASP A 125 -2.40 -13.02 -13.37
N PHE A 126 -3.72 -13.20 -13.56
CA PHE A 126 -4.75 -12.46 -12.86
C PHE A 126 -4.69 -12.70 -11.34
N GLY A 127 -4.61 -13.96 -10.88
CA GLY A 127 -4.57 -14.30 -9.46
C GLY A 127 -3.36 -13.69 -8.76
N PHE A 128 -2.17 -13.77 -9.40
CA PHE A 128 -0.96 -13.12 -8.92
C PHE A 128 -1.14 -11.61 -8.82
N ALA A 129 -1.61 -10.97 -9.88
CA ALA A 129 -1.80 -9.53 -9.94
C ALA A 129 -2.81 -9.03 -8.89
N ARG A 130 -3.95 -9.71 -8.77
CA ARG A 130 -4.98 -9.37 -7.78
C ARG A 130 -4.45 -9.44 -6.36
N SER A 131 -3.70 -10.48 -6.01
CA SER A 131 -3.10 -10.63 -4.68
C SER A 131 -2.20 -9.44 -4.33
N ILE A 132 -1.33 -9.03 -5.24
CA ILE A 132 -0.42 -7.89 -5.05
C ILE A 132 -1.20 -6.59 -4.89
N VAL A 133 -2.15 -6.32 -5.79
CA VAL A 133 -2.90 -5.06 -5.82
C VAL A 133 -3.80 -4.93 -4.60
N THR A 134 -4.52 -5.99 -4.23
CA THR A 134 -5.38 -6.00 -3.03
C THR A 134 -4.56 -5.75 -1.77
N HIS A 135 -3.41 -6.42 -1.63
CA HIS A 135 -2.51 -6.19 -0.49
C HIS A 135 -2.03 -4.74 -0.42
N SER A 136 -1.64 -4.18 -1.56
CA SER A 136 -1.20 -2.78 -1.65
C SER A 136 -2.31 -1.79 -1.29
N ILE A 137 -3.54 -2.01 -1.78
CA ILE A 137 -4.69 -1.17 -1.45
C ILE A 137 -4.98 -1.24 0.04
N GLN A 138 -4.98 -2.44 0.63
CA GLN A 138 -5.21 -2.61 2.06
C GLN A 138 -4.14 -1.88 2.89
N SER A 139 -2.87 -2.00 2.53
CA SER A 139 -1.78 -1.27 3.20
C SER A 139 -1.97 0.25 3.14
N MET A 140 -2.45 0.78 2.01
CA MET A 140 -2.75 2.22 1.88
C MET A 140 -3.95 2.63 2.74
N ILE A 141 -5.01 1.81 2.81
CA ILE A 141 -6.18 2.07 3.65
C ILE A 141 -5.78 2.08 5.12
N ASP A 142 -5.06 1.05 5.57
CA ASP A 142 -4.56 0.96 6.94
C ASP A 142 -3.68 2.17 7.31
N GLY A 143 -2.84 2.63 6.36
CA GLY A 143 -2.03 3.83 6.52
C GLY A 143 -2.87 5.11 6.67
N ILE A 144 -3.96 5.25 5.89
CA ILE A 144 -4.86 6.39 6.02
C ILE A 144 -5.59 6.35 7.37
N GLU A 145 -6.12 5.21 7.75
CA GLU A 145 -6.81 5.07 9.02
C GLU A 145 -5.92 5.41 10.21
N ARG A 146 -4.63 5.05 10.14
CA ARG A 146 -3.66 5.32 11.20
C ARG A 146 -3.16 6.77 11.22
N PHE A 147 -2.85 7.34 10.07
CA PHE A 147 -2.03 8.56 9.99
C PHE A 147 -2.75 9.78 9.43
N VAL A 148 -3.79 9.60 8.61
CA VAL A 148 -4.52 10.73 8.01
C VAL A 148 -5.68 11.13 8.91
N ALA A 149 -5.63 12.35 9.43
CA ALA A 149 -6.66 12.92 10.31
C ALA A 149 -7.34 14.13 9.63
N ASP A 150 -8.61 14.31 9.90
CA ASP A 150 -9.40 15.42 9.35
C ASP A 150 -9.22 16.71 10.15
N ASN A 151 -8.82 16.59 11.41
CA ASN A 151 -8.61 17.73 12.30
C ASN A 151 -7.53 17.43 13.35
N THR A 152 -7.15 18.47 14.09
CA THR A 152 -6.11 18.37 15.14
C THR A 152 -6.49 17.39 16.25
N ALA A 153 -7.78 17.32 16.63
CA ALA A 153 -8.24 16.42 17.69
C ALA A 153 -8.09 14.95 17.27
N GLU A 154 -8.50 14.61 16.04
CA GLU A 154 -8.31 13.28 15.48
C GLU A 154 -6.83 12.94 15.31
N SER A 155 -6.01 13.89 14.85
CA SER A 155 -4.55 13.72 14.76
C SER A 155 -3.95 13.38 16.12
N ASN A 156 -4.36 14.09 17.17
CA ASN A 156 -3.89 13.83 18.52
C ASN A 156 -4.37 12.46 19.04
N SER A 157 -5.61 12.07 18.73
CA SER A 157 -6.16 10.75 19.08
C SER A 157 -5.37 9.62 18.42
N LYS A 158 -5.07 9.74 17.11
CA LYS A 158 -4.27 8.76 16.36
C LYS A 158 -2.85 8.64 16.92
N LYS A 159 -2.21 9.77 17.27
CA LYS A 159 -0.88 9.75 17.91
C LYS A 159 -0.87 9.03 19.24
N VAL A 160 -1.88 9.29 20.11
CA VAL A 160 -2.00 8.62 21.41
C VAL A 160 -2.20 7.13 21.22
N MET A 161 -3.11 6.72 20.32
CA MET A 161 -3.37 5.31 20.00
C MET A 161 -2.13 4.58 19.51
N GLU A 162 -1.38 5.20 18.60
CA GLU A 162 -0.15 4.62 18.05
C GLU A 162 0.92 4.43 19.12
N LEU A 163 1.12 5.42 20.01
CA LEU A 163 2.04 5.31 21.14
C LEU A 163 1.67 4.17 22.09
N ILE A 164 0.36 3.96 22.34
CA ILE A 164 -0.12 2.85 23.19
C ILE A 164 0.10 1.50 22.49
N ARG A 165 -0.20 1.39 21.18
CA ARG A 165 0.03 0.16 20.40
C ARG A 165 1.49 -0.23 20.37
N GLN A 166 2.39 0.72 20.11
CA GLN A 166 3.84 0.46 20.08
C GLN A 166 4.40 0.03 21.42
N ALA A 167 3.88 0.58 22.52
CA ALA A 167 4.34 0.25 23.86
C ALA A 167 3.67 -1.00 24.46
N GLY A 168 2.52 -1.44 23.93
CA GLY A 168 1.64 -2.45 24.50
C GLY A 168 0.95 -1.97 25.78
N PHE A 169 1.75 -1.52 26.77
CA PHE A 169 1.32 -0.84 28.00
C PHE A 169 2.11 0.45 28.17
N ILE A 170 1.43 1.59 28.35
CA ILE A 170 2.10 2.87 28.57
C ILE A 170 1.53 3.57 29.79
N SER A 171 2.40 4.14 30.61
CA SER A 171 1.94 4.93 31.73
C SER A 171 1.53 6.35 31.32
N ARG A 172 0.61 6.97 32.09
CA ARG A 172 0.25 8.37 31.89
C ARG A 172 1.47 9.29 31.83
N THR A 173 2.44 9.07 32.69
CA THR A 173 3.68 9.87 32.73
C THR A 173 4.51 9.71 31.45
N GLU A 174 4.64 8.49 30.95
CA GLU A 174 5.38 8.23 29.70
C GLU A 174 4.63 8.79 28.49
N LEU A 175 3.31 8.63 28.46
CA LEU A 175 2.46 9.21 27.43
C LEU A 175 2.62 10.76 27.42
N CYS A 176 2.68 11.37 28.61
CA CYS A 176 2.94 12.81 28.74
C CYS A 176 4.29 13.24 28.16
N LYS A 177 5.33 12.43 28.32
CA LYS A 177 6.67 12.74 27.78
C LYS A 177 6.74 12.60 26.27
N ARG A 178 6.03 11.64 25.68
CA ARG A 178 6.06 11.35 24.24
C ARG A 178 5.08 12.19 23.42
N THR A 179 4.04 12.75 24.05
CA THR A 179 3.08 13.64 23.39
C THR A 179 3.55 15.09 23.50
N GLN A 180 3.61 15.80 22.35
CA GLN A 180 4.08 17.19 22.28
C GLN A 180 2.97 18.24 22.36
N PHE A 181 1.72 17.83 22.59
CA PHE A 181 0.59 18.75 22.70
C PHE A 181 0.23 19.06 24.16
N LEU A 182 -0.53 20.14 24.36
CA LEU A 182 -0.85 20.66 25.70
C LEU A 182 -1.51 19.62 26.59
N GLY A 183 -1.23 19.65 27.89
CA GLY A 183 -1.74 18.68 28.86
C GLY A 183 -3.26 18.58 28.87
N ARG A 184 -3.96 19.71 28.70
CA ARG A 184 -5.43 19.79 28.64
C ARG A 184 -6.00 19.02 27.44
N ASP A 185 -5.39 19.20 26.25
CA ASP A 185 -5.85 18.53 25.03
C ASP A 185 -5.60 17.03 25.13
N ARG A 186 -4.49 16.62 25.72
CA ARG A 186 -4.17 15.22 25.96
C ARG A 186 -5.18 14.54 26.87
N ASP A 187 -5.52 15.19 27.98
CA ASP A 187 -6.48 14.63 28.93
C ASP A 187 -7.89 14.50 28.30
N THR A 188 -8.26 15.44 27.44
CA THR A 188 -9.48 15.37 26.63
C THR A 188 -9.43 14.20 25.65
N VAL A 189 -8.32 14.03 24.94
CA VAL A 189 -8.12 12.91 24.00
C VAL A 189 -8.17 11.57 24.71
N ILE A 190 -7.44 11.41 25.82
CA ILE A 190 -7.44 10.16 26.60
C ILE A 190 -8.88 9.83 27.06
N LYS A 191 -9.59 10.82 27.61
CA LYS A 191 -10.96 10.62 28.05
C LYS A 191 -11.87 10.20 26.89
N HIS A 192 -11.77 10.85 25.74
CA HIS A 192 -12.53 10.48 24.54
C HIS A 192 -12.23 9.05 24.10
N LEU A 193 -10.95 8.63 24.12
CA LEU A 193 -10.56 7.27 23.76
C LEU A 193 -11.05 6.23 24.77
N GLU A 194 -11.06 6.56 26.07
CA GLU A 194 -11.67 5.73 27.12
C GLU A 194 -13.19 5.62 26.96
N ASP A 195 -13.89 6.74 26.73
CA ASP A 195 -15.35 6.79 26.54
C ASP A 195 -15.78 6.04 25.26
N ALA A 196 -14.92 6.00 24.23
CA ALA A 196 -15.13 5.24 23.01
C ALA A 196 -14.67 3.78 23.09
N GLU A 197 -14.25 3.31 24.26
CA GLU A 197 -13.75 1.94 24.51
C GLU A 197 -12.56 1.53 23.60
N LEU A 198 -11.84 2.51 23.07
CA LEU A 198 -10.66 2.28 22.21
C LEU A 198 -9.38 2.04 23.01
N ILE A 199 -9.36 2.45 24.27
CA ILE A 199 -8.27 2.18 25.21
C ILE A 199 -8.82 1.78 26.57
N GLU A 200 -8.10 0.89 27.25
CA GLU A 200 -8.43 0.47 28.61
C GLU A 200 -7.45 1.07 29.61
N LYS A 201 -8.00 1.62 30.69
CA LYS A 201 -7.23 2.09 31.83
C LYS A 201 -7.03 0.99 32.86
N VAL A 202 -5.78 0.62 33.10
CA VAL A 202 -5.39 -0.40 34.07
C VAL A 202 -4.63 0.23 35.23
N LEU A 203 -4.98 -0.11 36.46
CA LEU A 203 -4.25 0.32 37.64
C LEU A 203 -3.22 -0.73 38.04
N GLN A 204 -1.95 -0.41 37.84
CA GLN A 204 -0.84 -1.26 38.27
C GLN A 204 -0.47 -0.94 39.73
N LYS A 205 -0.59 -1.93 40.61
CA LYS A 205 -0.10 -1.81 42.00
C LYS A 205 1.44 -1.88 41.98
N THR A 206 2.08 -0.83 42.48
CA THR A 206 3.52 -0.81 42.76
C THR A 206 3.70 -0.75 44.26
N GLY A 207 4.92 -0.99 44.80
CA GLY A 207 5.20 -0.95 46.23
C GLY A 207 4.90 0.39 46.95
N GLY A 208 4.24 1.33 46.27
CA GLY A 208 3.79 2.62 46.74
C GLY A 208 2.45 3.04 46.14
N ARG A 209 2.38 4.20 45.46
CA ARG A 209 1.20 4.71 44.77
C ARG A 209 0.88 3.86 43.55
N SER A 210 -0.42 3.53 43.36
CA SER A 210 -0.90 2.87 42.12
C SER A 210 -0.60 3.71 40.88
N ARG A 211 -0.07 3.07 39.85
CA ARG A 211 0.28 3.71 38.57
C ARG A 211 -0.83 3.47 37.55
N GLN A 212 -1.27 4.53 36.89
CA GLN A 212 -2.22 4.41 35.78
C GLN A 212 -1.47 4.01 34.50
N MET A 213 -1.92 2.93 33.87
CA MET A 213 -1.43 2.40 32.60
C MET A 213 -2.56 2.38 31.60
N TYR A 214 -2.25 2.49 30.33
CA TYR A 214 -3.20 2.40 29.22
C TYR A 214 -2.77 1.29 28.27
N ARG A 215 -3.77 0.57 27.72
CA ARG A 215 -3.60 -0.42 26.65
C ARG A 215 -4.73 -0.30 25.63
N VAL A 216 -4.51 -0.81 24.42
CA VAL A 216 -5.53 -0.98 23.37
C VAL A 216 -6.11 -2.37 23.47
#